data_c2abc807237d80959f7c6d9564b4f1a9
#
_entry.id   c2abc807237d80959f7c6d9564b4f1a9
#
_cell.length_a   1.000
_cell.length_b   1.000
_cell.length_c   1.000
_cell.angle_alpha   90.00
_cell.angle_beta   90.00
_cell.angle_gamma   90.00
#
_symmetry.space_group_name_H-M   'P 1'
#
loop_
_entity.id
_entity.type
_entity.pdbx_description
1 polymer ?
#
loop_
_entity_poly.entity_id
_entity_poly.type
_entity_poly.pdbx_seq_one_letter_code
_entity_poly.pdbx_strand_id
1 'polypeptide(L)'
;WTASGLFLRRDVSSPMIGSLRLVQNTGSTGKSAAQLIADEKCSAALDDTGEDTSLQSVDYSDTTWALLFNSAEDSMFADQELRQALAGIARENVDVPSSGLYTAAEGLVPTGLSVDGIDYRKSAGNPLPTITDPRTLYLNARQGMASSDFSGVTLLLPKEAGLTELAEQINGAWQKDCSLFFSVEEVPQEEFDKRLAAGSYTIALAPIRAEGGSVYQMLQQFTAEGGGLTGWSDPIYSQRLAESAQQTGSARCALLADCERQLLEGCAVVPLLGQNRRLLVADGI
;
A
#
# COMPACT_ATOMS: atom_id res chain seq x y z
N TRP A 1 -6.44 -7.67 -23.43
CA TRP A 1 -6.79 -8.90 -22.73
C TRP A 1 -7.83 -9.66 -23.53
N THR A 2 -7.57 -10.92 -23.80
CA THR A 2 -8.55 -11.84 -24.39
C THR A 2 -8.90 -12.89 -23.35
N ALA A 3 -10.00 -13.62 -23.53
CA ALA A 3 -10.37 -14.73 -22.64
C ALA A 3 -9.30 -15.85 -22.53
N SER A 4 -8.30 -15.84 -23.42
CA SER A 4 -7.17 -16.78 -23.45
C SER A 4 -5.86 -16.22 -22.88
N GLY A 5 -5.85 -15.00 -22.35
CA GLY A 5 -4.67 -14.36 -21.77
C GLY A 5 -3.92 -13.41 -22.71
N LEU A 6 -2.81 -12.85 -22.23
CA LEU A 6 -1.93 -11.97 -22.97
C LEU A 6 -0.76 -12.77 -23.56
N PHE A 7 -0.48 -12.57 -24.83
CA PHE A 7 0.68 -13.17 -25.50
C PHE A 7 1.67 -12.07 -25.88
N LEU A 8 2.89 -12.16 -25.37
CA LEU A 8 4.02 -11.33 -25.76
C LEU A 8 4.98 -12.19 -26.60
N ARG A 9 5.32 -11.74 -27.80
CA ARG A 9 6.27 -12.43 -28.68
C ARG A 9 7.48 -11.54 -28.91
N ARG A 10 8.65 -12.12 -28.81
CA ARG A 10 9.90 -11.42 -29.07
C ARG A 10 10.29 -11.55 -30.56
N ASP A 11 10.88 -10.47 -31.06
CA ASP A 11 11.27 -10.35 -32.48
C ASP A 11 12.79 -10.33 -32.70
N VAL A 12 13.61 -10.90 -31.81
CA VAL A 12 15.08 -10.88 -31.88
C VAL A 12 15.67 -12.25 -31.51
N SER A 13 16.70 -12.67 -32.24
CA SER A 13 17.49 -13.87 -32.00
C SER A 13 18.39 -13.70 -30.76
N SER A 14 17.94 -14.08 -29.59
CA SER A 14 18.75 -14.13 -28.36
C SER A 14 18.21 -15.25 -27.47
N PRO A 15 19.05 -15.91 -26.66
CA PRO A 15 18.67 -17.03 -25.81
C PRO A 15 17.82 -16.55 -24.60
N MET A 16 16.73 -15.85 -24.84
CA MET A 16 15.79 -15.39 -23.85
C MET A 16 14.39 -15.89 -24.21
N ILE A 17 13.43 -15.64 -23.35
CA ILE A 17 12.02 -16.03 -23.53
C ILE A 17 11.52 -15.64 -24.92
N GLY A 18 11.18 -16.61 -25.74
CA GLY A 18 10.67 -16.40 -27.10
C GLY A 18 9.21 -15.96 -27.12
N SER A 19 8.43 -16.36 -26.14
CA SER A 19 7.05 -15.93 -25.94
C SER A 19 6.65 -16.05 -24.46
N LEU A 20 5.79 -15.16 -23.99
CA LEU A 20 5.19 -15.20 -22.66
C LEU A 20 3.66 -15.25 -22.83
N ARG A 21 3.04 -16.25 -22.19
CA ARG A 21 1.59 -16.34 -22.10
C ARG A 21 1.18 -16.13 -20.67
N LEU A 22 0.44 -15.07 -20.38
CA LEU A 22 -0.18 -14.81 -19.08
C LEU A 22 -1.60 -15.39 -19.08
N VAL A 23 -1.91 -16.21 -18.09
CA VAL A 23 -3.21 -16.83 -17.90
C VAL A 23 -3.71 -16.48 -16.51
N GLN A 24 -4.91 -15.92 -16.43
CA GLN A 24 -5.52 -15.65 -15.15
C GLN A 24 -5.95 -16.97 -14.49
N ASN A 25 -5.48 -17.24 -13.28
CA ASN A 25 -6.04 -18.29 -12.44
C ASN A 25 -7.33 -17.78 -11.81
N THR A 26 -8.46 -18.26 -12.30
CA THR A 26 -9.79 -17.83 -11.81
C THR A 26 -10.19 -18.53 -10.50
N GLY A 27 -9.27 -19.29 -9.87
CA GLY A 27 -9.58 -20.07 -8.67
C GLY A 27 -10.50 -21.28 -8.90
N SER A 28 -11.03 -21.45 -10.13
CA SER A 28 -11.99 -22.51 -10.46
C SER A 28 -11.44 -23.94 -10.33
N THR A 29 -10.12 -24.06 -10.25
CA THR A 29 -9.46 -25.39 -10.09
C THR A 29 -9.20 -25.78 -8.65
N GLY A 30 -9.26 -24.84 -7.68
CA GLY A 30 -8.88 -25.05 -6.29
C GLY A 30 -7.44 -25.52 -6.07
N LYS A 31 -6.55 -25.33 -7.08
CA LYS A 31 -5.14 -25.75 -7.04
C LYS A 31 -4.25 -24.60 -6.62
N SER A 32 -3.26 -24.87 -5.78
CA SER A 32 -2.21 -23.91 -5.43
C SER A 32 -1.26 -23.64 -6.61
N ALA A 33 -0.47 -22.55 -6.52
CA ALA A 33 0.55 -22.21 -7.52
C ALA A 33 1.52 -23.39 -7.76
N ALA A 34 2.00 -24.03 -6.70
CA ALA A 34 2.90 -25.16 -6.78
C ALA A 34 2.26 -26.37 -7.52
N GLN A 35 0.98 -26.64 -7.24
CA GLN A 35 0.24 -27.73 -7.93
C GLN A 35 0.03 -27.43 -9.42
N LEU A 36 -0.20 -26.17 -9.79
CA LEU A 36 -0.33 -25.80 -11.20
C LEU A 36 0.97 -25.97 -11.98
N ILE A 37 2.11 -25.70 -11.33
CA ILE A 37 3.44 -25.93 -11.92
C ILE A 37 3.71 -27.43 -12.02
N ALA A 38 3.46 -28.21 -10.94
CA ALA A 38 3.65 -29.67 -10.94
C ALA A 38 2.80 -30.40 -11.99
N ASP A 39 1.61 -29.88 -12.30
CA ASP A 39 0.72 -30.38 -13.34
C ASP A 39 1.08 -29.89 -14.76
N GLU A 40 2.20 -29.20 -14.93
CA GLU A 40 2.65 -28.61 -16.19
C GLU A 40 1.61 -27.66 -16.84
N LYS A 41 0.77 -27.03 -16.03
CA LYS A 41 -0.25 -26.07 -16.52
C LYS A 41 0.34 -24.68 -16.78
N CYS A 42 1.43 -24.35 -16.06
CA CYS A 42 2.21 -23.12 -16.25
C CYS A 42 3.67 -23.38 -15.86
N SER A 43 4.56 -22.53 -16.34
CA SER A 43 5.99 -22.56 -16.01
C SER A 43 6.35 -21.65 -14.85
N ALA A 44 5.46 -20.74 -14.50
CA ALA A 44 5.57 -19.87 -13.34
C ALA A 44 4.17 -19.49 -12.85
N ALA A 45 4.02 -19.31 -11.55
CA ALA A 45 2.75 -18.91 -10.93
C ALA A 45 3.00 -17.99 -9.73
N LEU A 46 2.12 -17.02 -9.54
CA LEU A 46 2.11 -16.22 -8.31
C LEU A 46 1.56 -17.08 -7.17
N ASP A 47 2.31 -17.13 -6.08
CA ASP A 47 1.92 -17.78 -4.84
C ASP A 47 1.43 -16.73 -3.85
N ASP A 48 0.20 -16.88 -3.41
CA ASP A 48 -0.48 -16.04 -2.44
C ASP A 48 -0.71 -16.77 -1.10
N THR A 49 -0.27 -18.03 -1.01
CA THR A 49 -0.45 -18.84 0.19
C THR A 49 0.74 -18.82 1.13
N GLY A 50 1.94 -18.54 0.60
CA GLY A 50 3.18 -18.60 1.35
C GLY A 50 3.59 -20.01 1.78
N GLU A 51 2.99 -21.04 1.17
CA GLU A 51 3.32 -22.43 1.47
C GLU A 51 4.78 -22.76 1.13
N ASP A 52 5.42 -23.54 1.98
CA ASP A 52 6.76 -24.06 1.73
C ASP A 52 6.77 -24.96 0.49
N THR A 53 7.68 -24.68 -0.44
CA THR A 53 7.84 -25.47 -1.66
C THR A 53 9.32 -25.60 -2.00
N SER A 54 9.68 -26.70 -2.64
CA SER A 54 11.02 -26.92 -3.19
C SER A 54 11.27 -26.22 -4.53
N LEU A 55 10.25 -25.57 -5.09
CA LEU A 55 10.37 -24.82 -6.34
C LEU A 55 11.23 -23.56 -6.15
N GLN A 56 11.91 -23.15 -7.22
CA GLN A 56 12.58 -21.86 -7.24
C GLN A 56 11.55 -20.73 -7.07
N SER A 57 11.90 -19.72 -6.30
CA SER A 57 11.03 -18.57 -6.08
C SER A 57 11.76 -17.24 -6.24
N VAL A 58 11.00 -16.25 -6.68
CA VAL A 58 11.41 -14.84 -6.71
C VAL A 58 10.44 -14.06 -5.86
N ASP A 59 10.94 -13.52 -4.75
CA ASP A 59 10.13 -12.67 -3.88
C ASP A 59 10.26 -11.22 -4.33
N TYR A 60 9.13 -10.49 -4.36
CA TYR A 60 9.09 -9.07 -4.66
C TYR A 60 7.97 -8.39 -3.85
N SER A 61 8.06 -7.08 -3.71
CA SER A 61 7.04 -6.28 -3.05
C SER A 61 6.69 -5.08 -3.94
N ASP A 62 5.42 -4.91 -4.24
CA ASP A 62 4.89 -3.80 -5.04
C ASP A 62 3.73 -3.08 -4.34
N THR A 63 3.37 -3.51 -3.15
CA THR A 63 2.18 -3.06 -2.44
C THR A 63 2.51 -2.75 -0.99
N THR A 64 2.02 -1.62 -0.51
CA THR A 64 2.03 -1.24 0.90
C THR A 64 0.60 -1.07 1.39
N TRP A 65 0.23 -1.77 2.44
CA TRP A 65 -1.02 -1.55 3.15
C TRP A 65 -0.85 -0.37 4.10
N ALA A 66 -1.72 0.60 3.94
CA ALA A 66 -1.66 1.85 4.69
C ALA A 66 -3.03 2.27 5.21
N LEU A 67 -3.03 2.97 6.35
CA LEU A 67 -4.20 3.75 6.73
C LEU A 67 -4.23 5.03 5.90
N LEU A 68 -5.39 5.33 5.38
CA LEU A 68 -5.72 6.57 4.68
C LEU A 68 -6.72 7.35 5.54
N PHE A 69 -6.39 8.58 5.88
CA PHE A 69 -7.32 9.51 6.47
C PHE A 69 -7.92 10.39 5.38
N ASN A 70 -9.25 10.47 5.30
CA ASN A 70 -9.86 11.47 4.43
C ASN A 70 -9.53 12.86 4.95
N SER A 71 -8.61 13.54 4.27
CA SER A 71 -8.04 14.83 4.69
C SER A 71 -8.60 16.01 3.89
N ALA A 72 -9.78 15.85 3.26
CA ALA A 72 -10.50 16.94 2.60
C ALA A 72 -10.80 18.07 3.61
N GLU A 73 -10.89 19.31 3.12
CA GLU A 73 -11.04 20.49 3.98
C GLU A 73 -12.24 20.46 4.93
N ASP A 74 -13.32 19.76 4.55
CA ASP A 74 -14.54 19.60 5.34
C ASP A 74 -14.52 18.37 6.24
N SER A 75 -13.46 17.59 6.20
CA SER A 75 -13.27 16.41 7.04
C SER A 75 -12.67 16.80 8.39
N MET A 76 -13.06 16.10 9.46
CA MET A 76 -12.39 16.18 10.75
C MET A 76 -10.90 15.82 10.66
N PHE A 77 -10.53 14.98 9.71
CA PHE A 77 -9.14 14.61 9.45
C PHE A 77 -8.41 15.59 8.52
N ALA A 78 -8.96 16.79 8.27
CA ALA A 78 -8.19 17.93 7.78
C ALA A 78 -7.14 18.38 8.81
N ASP A 79 -7.43 18.18 10.10
CA ASP A 79 -6.50 18.46 11.20
C ASP A 79 -5.30 17.48 11.19
N GLN A 80 -4.10 18.02 10.98
CA GLN A 80 -2.87 17.23 10.90
C GLN A 80 -2.47 16.63 12.25
N GLU A 81 -2.65 17.36 13.36
CA GLU A 81 -2.26 16.87 14.68
C GLU A 81 -3.12 15.67 15.08
N LEU A 82 -4.41 15.69 14.73
CA LEU A 82 -5.30 14.55 14.94
C LEU A 82 -4.84 13.33 14.13
N ARG A 83 -4.48 13.52 12.84
CA ARG A 83 -3.95 12.41 12.01
C ARG A 83 -2.64 11.87 12.59
N GLN A 84 -1.71 12.74 12.99
CA GLN A 84 -0.44 12.34 13.59
C GLN A 84 -0.64 11.57 14.89
N ALA A 85 -1.56 11.99 15.73
CA ALA A 85 -1.88 11.31 16.97
C ALA A 85 -2.40 9.88 16.71
N LEU A 86 -3.41 9.74 15.86
CA LEU A 86 -4.00 8.44 15.52
C LEU A 86 -3.00 7.54 14.77
N ALA A 87 -2.19 8.11 13.89
CA ALA A 87 -1.12 7.40 13.17
C ALA A 87 -0.07 6.84 14.12
N GLY A 88 0.38 7.65 15.10
CA GLY A 88 1.35 7.22 16.10
C GLY A 88 0.85 6.05 16.93
N ILE A 89 -0.37 6.15 17.45
CA ILE A 89 -1.00 5.08 18.24
C ILE A 89 -1.16 3.80 17.40
N ALA A 90 -1.64 3.93 16.16
CA ALA A 90 -1.81 2.78 15.28
C ALA A 90 -0.46 2.07 15.03
N ARG A 91 0.58 2.80 14.63
CA ARG A 91 1.89 2.22 14.31
C ARG A 91 2.60 1.56 15.50
N GLU A 92 2.39 2.05 16.71
CA GLU A 92 2.95 1.46 17.93
C GLU A 92 2.28 0.15 18.35
N ASN A 93 1.08 -0.13 17.81
CA ASN A 93 0.24 -1.26 18.23
C ASN A 93 -0.12 -2.23 17.10
N VAL A 94 0.54 -2.14 15.94
CA VAL A 94 0.34 -3.05 14.82
C VAL A 94 1.29 -4.22 14.91
N ASP A 95 0.73 -5.44 14.96
CA ASP A 95 1.47 -6.67 14.81
C ASP A 95 1.48 -7.11 13.33
N VAL A 96 2.66 -7.52 12.85
CA VAL A 96 2.77 -8.07 11.50
C VAL A 96 2.14 -9.46 11.48
N PRO A 97 1.19 -9.74 10.57
CA PRO A 97 0.59 -11.07 10.44
C PRO A 97 1.65 -12.16 10.20
N SER A 98 1.51 -13.29 10.89
CA SER A 98 2.49 -14.38 10.87
C SER A 98 2.54 -15.19 9.57
N SER A 99 1.73 -14.86 8.57
CA SER A 99 1.62 -15.59 7.30
C SER A 99 2.88 -15.58 6.42
N GLY A 100 3.90 -14.77 6.74
CA GLY A 100 5.07 -14.56 5.87
C GLY A 100 4.81 -13.69 4.64
N LEU A 101 3.55 -13.36 4.36
CA LEU A 101 3.15 -12.51 3.24
C LEU A 101 3.31 -11.01 3.54
N TYR A 102 3.57 -10.68 4.79
CA TYR A 102 3.67 -9.29 5.22
C TYR A 102 4.95 -9.03 5.98
N THR A 103 5.44 -7.80 5.89
CA THR A 103 6.53 -7.24 6.70
C THR A 103 6.10 -5.89 7.24
N ALA A 104 6.73 -5.40 8.30
CA ALA A 104 6.52 -4.02 8.72
C ALA A 104 6.96 -3.06 7.60
N ALA A 105 6.13 -2.06 7.30
CA ALA A 105 6.48 -1.09 6.27
C ALA A 105 7.62 -0.18 6.71
N GLU A 106 8.65 -0.03 5.85
CA GLU A 106 9.77 0.90 6.06
C GLU A 106 9.50 2.29 5.44
N GLY A 107 8.39 2.44 4.76
CA GLY A 107 7.92 3.62 4.08
C GLY A 107 6.68 3.29 3.26
N LEU A 108 6.21 4.25 2.46
CA LEU A 108 5.12 4.01 1.52
C LEU A 108 5.61 3.20 0.32
N VAL A 109 6.78 3.55 -0.22
CA VAL A 109 7.39 2.83 -1.34
C VAL A 109 8.01 1.53 -0.81
N PRO A 110 7.60 0.36 -1.33
CA PRO A 110 8.14 -0.93 -0.90
C PRO A 110 9.64 -1.07 -1.16
N THR A 111 10.28 -1.96 -0.41
CA THR A 111 11.66 -2.38 -0.67
C THR A 111 11.75 -3.13 -2.00
N GLY A 112 12.93 -3.05 -2.67
CA GLY A 112 13.17 -3.75 -3.93
C GLY A 112 12.78 -2.96 -5.19
N LEU A 113 12.07 -1.84 -5.06
CA LEU A 113 11.81 -0.96 -6.20
C LEU A 113 13.03 -0.12 -6.54
N SER A 114 13.20 0.16 -7.83
CA SER A 114 14.30 0.97 -8.33
C SER A 114 13.82 2.17 -9.14
N VAL A 115 14.61 3.25 -9.12
CA VAL A 115 14.45 4.44 -9.95
C VAL A 115 15.72 4.58 -10.80
N ASP A 116 15.56 4.46 -12.11
CA ASP A 116 16.68 4.52 -13.07
C ASP A 116 17.86 3.58 -12.71
N GLY A 117 17.53 2.37 -12.20
CA GLY A 117 18.49 1.35 -11.78
C GLY A 117 19.10 1.56 -10.39
N ILE A 118 18.71 2.60 -9.66
CA ILE A 118 19.11 2.87 -8.28
C ILE A 118 18.07 2.24 -7.34
N ASP A 119 18.52 1.43 -6.38
CA ASP A 119 17.66 0.91 -5.32
C ASP A 119 17.08 2.09 -4.52
N TYR A 120 15.76 2.26 -4.66
CA TYR A 120 15.09 3.45 -4.11
C TYR A 120 15.20 3.51 -2.60
N ARG A 121 14.86 2.42 -1.89
CA ARG A 121 14.82 2.43 -0.43
C ARG A 121 16.20 2.63 0.20
N LYS A 122 17.25 2.06 -0.38
CA LYS A 122 18.63 2.32 0.06
C LYS A 122 19.05 3.78 -0.15
N SER A 123 18.58 4.41 -1.23
CA SER A 123 18.89 5.81 -1.52
C SER A 123 18.05 6.77 -0.68
N ALA A 124 16.75 6.51 -0.52
CA ALA A 124 15.81 7.37 0.20
C ALA A 124 15.92 7.26 1.74
N GLY A 125 16.41 6.13 2.25
CA GLY A 125 16.43 5.85 3.68
C GLY A 125 15.04 5.60 4.26
N ASN A 126 14.89 5.79 5.57
CA ASN A 126 13.61 5.65 6.26
C ASN A 126 12.87 7.00 6.27
N PRO A 127 11.71 7.13 5.55
CA PRO A 127 10.93 8.36 5.48
C PRO A 127 9.86 8.46 6.57
N LEU A 128 9.71 7.43 7.42
CA LEU A 128 8.64 7.39 8.40
C LEU A 128 8.84 8.47 9.47
N PRO A 129 7.83 9.31 9.73
CA PRO A 129 7.95 10.34 10.76
C PRO A 129 8.06 9.73 12.15
N THR A 130 8.87 10.36 13.00
CA THR A 130 8.89 10.07 14.45
C THR A 130 7.78 10.86 15.10
N ILE A 131 6.78 10.19 15.66
CA ILE A 131 5.69 10.81 16.38
C ILE A 131 5.95 10.61 17.87
N THR A 132 6.24 11.70 18.55
CA THR A 132 6.52 11.66 19.98
C THR A 132 5.24 11.92 20.76
N ASP A 133 4.95 11.07 21.75
CA ASP A 133 3.79 11.19 22.64
C ASP A 133 2.44 11.40 21.89
N PRO A 134 2.00 10.41 21.12
CA PRO A 134 0.78 10.54 20.31
C PRO A 134 -0.48 10.76 21.16
N ARG A 135 -0.49 10.34 22.43
CA ARG A 135 -1.60 10.60 23.34
C ARG A 135 -1.74 12.08 23.68
N THR A 136 -0.63 12.75 23.97
CA THR A 136 -0.64 14.20 24.23
C THR A 136 -1.04 14.96 22.97
N LEU A 137 -0.55 14.57 21.80
CA LEU A 137 -1.03 15.14 20.52
C LEU A 137 -2.54 14.98 20.37
N TYR A 138 -3.09 13.80 20.66
CA TYR A 138 -4.53 13.58 20.61
C TYR A 138 -5.31 14.48 21.55
N LEU A 139 -4.85 14.63 22.79
CA LEU A 139 -5.51 15.49 23.79
C LEU A 139 -5.50 16.96 23.36
N ASN A 140 -4.46 17.41 22.67
CA ASN A 140 -4.36 18.76 22.13
C ASN A 140 -5.29 18.93 20.91
N ALA A 141 -5.22 18.03 19.94
CA ALA A 141 -6.03 18.08 18.72
C ALA A 141 -7.53 18.04 19.00
N ARG A 142 -7.95 17.27 20.01
CA ARG A 142 -9.38 17.17 20.37
C ARG A 142 -9.93 18.38 21.16
N GLN A 143 -9.10 19.35 21.51
CA GLN A 143 -9.60 20.54 22.20
C GLN A 143 -10.61 21.29 21.31
N GLY A 144 -11.83 21.43 21.82
CA GLY A 144 -12.94 22.02 21.06
C GLY A 144 -13.78 21.04 20.25
N MET A 145 -13.39 19.76 20.19
CA MET A 145 -14.20 18.71 19.56
C MET A 145 -15.13 18.06 20.60
N ALA A 146 -16.38 17.80 20.21
CA ALA A 146 -17.30 17.01 20.99
C ALA A 146 -17.13 15.51 20.71
N SER A 147 -17.49 14.63 21.66
CA SER A 147 -17.45 13.17 21.42
C SER A 147 -18.39 12.75 20.29
N SER A 148 -19.45 13.54 20.02
CA SER A 148 -20.37 13.33 18.90
C SER A 148 -19.69 13.53 17.52
N ASP A 149 -18.60 14.30 17.42
CA ASP A 149 -17.91 14.57 16.15
C ASP A 149 -17.26 13.29 15.60
N PHE A 150 -16.90 12.36 16.49
CA PHE A 150 -16.41 11.04 16.14
C PHE A 150 -17.52 10.01 15.86
N SER A 151 -18.79 10.43 15.98
CA SER A 151 -19.94 9.56 15.67
C SER A 151 -19.99 9.27 14.17
N GLY A 152 -20.08 8.00 13.82
CA GLY A 152 -20.13 7.56 12.42
C GLY A 152 -18.77 7.45 11.71
N VAL A 153 -17.66 7.66 12.41
CA VAL A 153 -16.34 7.35 11.85
C VAL A 153 -16.21 5.84 11.66
N THR A 154 -15.82 5.43 10.46
CA THR A 154 -15.62 4.03 10.09
C THR A 154 -14.18 3.79 9.65
N LEU A 155 -13.65 2.62 9.96
CA LEU A 155 -12.43 2.07 9.35
C LEU A 155 -12.86 1.10 8.24
N LEU A 156 -12.78 1.56 7.02
CA LEU A 156 -13.19 0.81 5.82
C LEU A 156 -12.05 -0.08 5.34
N LEU A 157 -12.34 -1.34 4.99
CA LEU A 157 -11.37 -2.23 4.35
C LEU A 157 -12.04 -3.20 3.37
N PRO A 158 -11.31 -3.71 2.37
CA PRO A 158 -11.83 -4.73 1.48
C PRO A 158 -11.83 -6.09 2.18
N LYS A 159 -12.95 -6.79 2.09
CA LYS A 159 -13.17 -8.11 2.72
C LYS A 159 -12.15 -9.15 2.26
N GLU A 160 -11.78 -9.09 1.00
CA GLU A 160 -10.84 -10.01 0.35
C GLU A 160 -9.38 -9.85 0.84
N ALA A 161 -9.07 -8.77 1.56
CA ALA A 161 -7.75 -8.53 2.13
C ALA A 161 -7.40 -9.49 3.28
N GLY A 162 -8.42 -9.96 4.03
CA GLY A 162 -8.19 -10.82 5.21
C GLY A 162 -7.44 -10.09 6.33
N LEU A 163 -7.55 -8.76 6.43
CA LEU A 163 -6.86 -7.91 7.41
C LEU A 163 -7.79 -7.38 8.52
N THR A 164 -8.91 -8.05 8.76
CA THR A 164 -9.88 -7.69 9.79
C THR A 164 -9.22 -7.62 11.17
N GLU A 165 -8.41 -8.62 11.51
CA GLU A 165 -7.72 -8.68 12.79
C GLU A 165 -6.78 -7.47 12.99
N LEU A 166 -6.07 -7.05 11.94
CA LEU A 166 -5.25 -5.84 11.97
C LEU A 166 -6.10 -4.58 12.21
N ALA A 167 -7.23 -4.47 11.52
CA ALA A 167 -8.16 -3.34 11.71
C ALA A 167 -8.72 -3.29 13.13
N GLU A 168 -9.03 -4.45 13.72
CA GLU A 168 -9.49 -4.57 15.10
C GLU A 168 -8.39 -4.22 16.12
N GLN A 169 -7.15 -4.62 15.87
CA GLN A 169 -5.99 -4.23 16.70
C GLN A 169 -5.82 -2.72 16.75
N ILE A 170 -5.87 -2.06 15.57
CA ILE A 170 -5.77 -0.61 15.47
C ILE A 170 -6.91 0.08 16.22
N ASN A 171 -8.14 -0.39 16.00
CA ASN A 171 -9.32 0.16 16.65
C ASN A 171 -9.25 -0.03 18.18
N GLY A 172 -8.80 -1.19 18.65
CA GLY A 172 -8.56 -1.46 20.08
C GLY A 172 -7.50 -0.54 20.69
N ALA A 173 -6.45 -0.21 19.95
CA ALA A 173 -5.43 0.74 20.39
C ALA A 173 -6.01 2.16 20.52
N TRP A 174 -6.79 2.63 19.56
CA TRP A 174 -7.48 3.92 19.65
C TRP A 174 -8.51 3.96 20.79
N GLN A 175 -9.22 2.87 21.03
CA GLN A 175 -10.13 2.78 22.17
C GLN A 175 -9.40 2.90 23.50
N LYS A 176 -8.29 2.17 23.65
CA LYS A 176 -7.48 2.16 24.87
C LYS A 176 -6.85 3.52 25.15
N ASP A 177 -6.28 4.16 24.14
CA ASP A 177 -5.42 5.33 24.31
C ASP A 177 -6.17 6.66 24.15
N CYS A 178 -7.25 6.67 23.37
CA CYS A 178 -8.03 7.86 23.05
C CYS A 178 -9.49 7.78 23.50
N SER A 179 -9.94 6.63 23.99
CA SER A 179 -11.37 6.35 24.23
C SER A 179 -12.23 6.52 22.97
N LEU A 180 -11.64 6.27 21.80
CA LEU A 180 -12.31 6.27 20.50
C LEU A 180 -12.59 4.84 20.10
N PHE A 181 -13.81 4.59 19.63
CA PHE A 181 -14.20 3.32 19.06
C PHE A 181 -14.88 3.56 17.73
N PHE A 182 -14.20 3.19 16.64
CA PHE A 182 -14.73 3.32 15.31
C PHE A 182 -15.35 1.98 14.85
N SER A 183 -16.32 2.05 13.96
CA SER A 183 -16.87 0.83 13.35
C SER A 183 -15.89 0.33 12.29
N VAL A 184 -15.57 -0.96 12.34
CA VAL A 184 -14.84 -1.64 11.25
C VAL A 184 -15.88 -2.06 10.21
N GLU A 185 -15.70 -1.63 8.96
CA GLU A 185 -16.63 -1.88 7.86
C GLU A 185 -15.91 -2.63 6.73
N GLU A 186 -16.25 -3.90 6.57
CA GLU A 186 -15.75 -4.74 5.48
C GLU A 186 -16.74 -4.72 4.32
N VAL A 187 -16.24 -4.36 3.15
CA VAL A 187 -17.03 -4.36 1.91
C VAL A 187 -16.37 -5.20 0.82
N PRO A 188 -17.11 -5.69 -0.18
CA PRO A 188 -16.52 -6.33 -1.34
C PRO A 188 -15.53 -5.40 -2.06
N GLN A 189 -14.48 -5.97 -2.69
CA GLN A 189 -13.42 -5.19 -3.35
C GLN A 189 -13.96 -4.14 -4.31
N GLU A 190 -14.96 -4.46 -5.13
CA GLU A 190 -15.57 -3.53 -6.09
C GLU A 190 -16.19 -2.29 -5.39
N GLU A 191 -16.90 -2.52 -4.28
CA GLU A 191 -17.48 -1.43 -3.50
C GLU A 191 -16.41 -0.61 -2.79
N PHE A 192 -15.36 -1.28 -2.28
CA PHE A 192 -14.20 -0.62 -1.67
C PHE A 192 -13.53 0.33 -2.67
N ASP A 193 -13.19 -0.18 -3.86
CA ASP A 193 -12.52 0.61 -4.90
C ASP A 193 -13.36 1.82 -5.33
N LYS A 194 -14.67 1.63 -5.47
CA LYS A 194 -15.61 2.71 -5.80
C LYS A 194 -15.67 3.78 -4.72
N ARG A 195 -15.76 3.38 -3.45
CA ARG A 195 -15.79 4.32 -2.32
C ARG A 195 -14.47 5.04 -2.16
N LEU A 196 -13.36 4.34 -2.32
CA LEU A 196 -12.03 4.92 -2.27
C LEU A 196 -11.82 5.97 -3.35
N ALA A 197 -12.15 5.65 -4.61
CA ALA A 197 -12.07 6.58 -5.74
C ALA A 197 -12.99 7.80 -5.61
N ALA A 198 -14.12 7.64 -4.94
CA ALA A 198 -15.07 8.74 -4.70
C ALA A 198 -14.73 9.57 -3.45
N GLY A 199 -13.69 9.22 -2.67
CA GLY A 199 -13.43 9.83 -1.36
C GLY A 199 -14.53 9.56 -0.32
N SER A 200 -15.38 8.54 -0.53
CA SER A 200 -16.54 8.23 0.31
C SER A 200 -16.16 7.32 1.48
N TYR A 201 -15.21 7.74 2.27
CA TYR A 201 -14.74 7.05 3.48
C TYR A 201 -14.25 8.09 4.51
N THR A 202 -14.14 7.69 5.75
CA THR A 202 -13.51 8.51 6.81
C THR A 202 -12.08 8.07 7.08
N ILE A 203 -11.87 6.79 7.37
CA ILE A 203 -10.56 6.14 7.44
C ILE A 203 -10.66 4.87 6.59
N ALA A 204 -9.61 4.55 5.83
CA ALA A 204 -9.55 3.30 5.07
C ALA A 204 -8.21 2.57 5.33
N LEU A 205 -8.26 1.25 5.43
CA LEU A 205 -7.08 0.39 5.34
C LEU A 205 -6.99 -0.11 3.90
N ALA A 206 -6.05 0.44 3.14
CA ALA A 206 -5.99 0.29 1.69
C ALA A 206 -4.63 -0.21 1.18
N PRO A 207 -4.62 -1.02 0.11
CA PRO A 207 -3.40 -1.38 -0.58
C PRO A 207 -2.97 -0.25 -1.53
N ILE A 208 -1.81 0.34 -1.30
CA ILE A 208 -1.20 1.32 -2.20
C ILE A 208 -0.20 0.58 -3.07
N ARG A 209 -0.42 0.59 -4.38
CA ARG A 209 0.35 -0.21 -5.33
C ARG A 209 1.29 0.64 -6.17
N ALA A 210 2.50 0.15 -6.34
CA ALA A 210 3.45 0.67 -7.31
C ALA A 210 3.20 0.00 -8.67
N GLU A 211 2.22 0.50 -9.42
CA GLU A 211 1.87 -0.07 -10.73
C GLU A 211 3.08 -0.06 -11.66
N GLY A 212 3.36 -1.21 -12.27
CA GLY A 212 4.55 -1.38 -13.12
C GLY A 212 5.88 -1.14 -12.40
N GLY A 213 5.92 -1.18 -11.06
CA GLY A 213 7.10 -0.90 -10.26
C GLY A 213 7.48 0.59 -10.20
N SER A 214 6.57 1.48 -10.56
CA SER A 214 6.85 2.92 -10.66
C SER A 214 6.64 3.64 -9.33
N VAL A 215 7.74 4.09 -8.72
CA VAL A 215 7.72 4.96 -7.53
C VAL A 215 6.97 6.26 -7.81
N TYR A 216 7.18 6.87 -8.99
CA TYR A 216 6.48 8.09 -9.40
C TYR A 216 4.96 7.91 -9.40
N GLN A 217 4.46 6.85 -10.06
CA GLN A 217 3.03 6.58 -10.13
C GLN A 217 2.42 6.28 -8.76
N MET A 218 3.16 5.60 -7.89
CA MET A 218 2.71 5.35 -6.52
C MET A 218 2.50 6.65 -5.74
N LEU A 219 3.43 7.59 -5.84
CA LEU A 219 3.33 8.90 -5.19
C LEU A 219 2.29 9.81 -5.87
N GLN A 220 2.12 9.70 -7.19
CA GLN A 220 1.16 10.50 -7.95
C GLN A 220 -0.30 10.28 -7.51
N GLN A 221 -0.65 9.11 -6.98
CA GLN A 221 -2.00 8.82 -6.47
C GLN A 221 -2.50 9.84 -5.43
N PHE A 222 -1.58 10.54 -4.77
CA PHE A 222 -1.90 11.54 -3.75
C PHE A 222 -1.97 12.98 -4.29
N THR A 223 -1.74 13.19 -5.57
CA THR A 223 -1.98 14.49 -6.25
C THR A 223 -3.41 14.54 -6.80
N ALA A 224 -3.95 15.74 -6.97
CA ALA A 224 -5.26 15.92 -7.59
C ALA A 224 -5.33 15.28 -9.00
N GLU A 225 -4.24 15.36 -9.78
CA GLU A 225 -4.14 14.75 -11.12
C GLU A 225 -4.13 13.22 -11.06
N GLY A 226 -3.58 12.65 -9.99
CA GLY A 226 -3.52 11.20 -9.76
C GLY A 226 -4.74 10.61 -9.07
N GLY A 227 -5.77 11.40 -8.83
CA GLY A 227 -7.03 10.98 -8.20
C GLY A 227 -7.24 11.48 -6.77
N GLY A 228 -6.24 12.10 -6.15
CA GLY A 228 -6.39 12.74 -4.84
C GLY A 228 -6.83 11.78 -3.73
N LEU A 229 -6.19 10.62 -3.66
CA LEU A 229 -6.64 9.45 -2.91
C LEU A 229 -7.09 9.73 -1.47
N THR A 230 -6.49 10.72 -0.79
CA THR A 230 -6.83 11.10 0.59
C THR A 230 -7.50 12.46 0.71
N GLY A 231 -7.73 13.17 -0.39
CA GLY A 231 -8.16 14.56 -0.37
C GLY A 231 -7.08 15.54 0.17
N TRP A 232 -5.94 15.03 0.63
CA TRP A 232 -4.79 15.86 1.01
C TRP A 232 -4.22 16.56 -0.22
N SER A 233 -3.91 17.84 -0.09
CA SER A 233 -3.36 18.65 -1.18
C SER A 233 -2.22 19.52 -0.66
N ASP A 234 -1.10 19.46 -1.36
CA ASP A 234 0.06 20.32 -1.15
C ASP A 234 0.65 20.73 -2.50
N PRO A 235 0.61 22.04 -2.84
CA PRO A 235 1.17 22.52 -4.11
C PRO A 235 2.67 22.27 -4.26
N ILE A 236 3.43 22.32 -3.16
CA ILE A 236 4.89 22.08 -3.17
C ILE A 236 5.17 20.61 -3.48
N TYR A 237 4.37 19.70 -2.89
CA TYR A 237 4.44 18.27 -3.20
C TYR A 237 4.20 18.02 -4.69
N SER A 238 3.11 18.54 -5.23
CA SER A 238 2.74 18.35 -6.62
C SER A 238 3.78 18.92 -7.59
N GLN A 239 4.31 20.12 -7.30
CA GLN A 239 5.39 20.72 -8.09
C GLN A 239 6.65 19.85 -8.04
N ARG A 240 7.11 19.45 -6.86
CA ARG A 240 8.32 18.63 -6.69
C ARG A 240 8.21 17.27 -7.37
N LEU A 241 7.03 16.65 -7.30
CA LEU A 241 6.76 15.40 -8.00
C LEU A 241 6.85 15.59 -9.52
N ALA A 242 6.27 16.67 -10.07
CA ALA A 242 6.38 17.01 -11.49
C ALA A 242 7.84 17.29 -11.91
N GLU A 243 8.61 17.98 -11.09
CA GLU A 243 10.04 18.22 -11.31
C GLU A 243 10.83 16.91 -11.37
N SER A 244 10.49 15.91 -10.55
CA SER A 244 11.13 14.60 -10.57
C SER A 244 11.02 13.90 -11.92
N ALA A 245 9.95 14.13 -12.67
CA ALA A 245 9.76 13.57 -14.00
C ALA A 245 10.74 14.16 -15.06
N GLN A 246 11.32 15.32 -14.78
CA GLN A 246 12.32 15.99 -15.64
C GLN A 246 13.76 15.61 -15.27
N GLN A 247 13.96 14.85 -14.20
CA GLN A 247 15.27 14.44 -13.71
C GLN A 247 15.52 12.95 -14.01
N THR A 248 16.77 12.54 -13.85
CA THR A 248 17.20 11.14 -13.98
C THR A 248 18.16 10.74 -12.86
N GLY A 249 18.34 9.45 -12.65
CA GLY A 249 19.31 8.90 -11.72
C GLY A 249 19.10 9.38 -10.28
N SER A 250 20.19 9.72 -9.61
CA SER A 250 20.16 10.11 -8.19
C SER A 250 19.37 11.38 -7.90
N ALA A 251 19.36 12.35 -8.84
CA ALA A 251 18.58 13.57 -8.68
C ALA A 251 17.07 13.28 -8.66
N ARG A 252 16.60 12.42 -9.57
CA ARG A 252 15.22 11.95 -9.58
C ARG A 252 14.87 11.20 -8.31
N CYS A 253 15.74 10.28 -7.90
CA CYS A 253 15.55 9.51 -6.68
C CYS A 253 15.43 10.40 -5.43
N ALA A 254 16.27 11.44 -5.32
CA ALA A 254 16.22 12.39 -4.21
C ALA A 254 14.90 13.18 -4.15
N LEU A 255 14.42 13.69 -5.29
CA LEU A 255 13.14 14.40 -5.35
C LEU A 255 11.96 13.52 -4.98
N LEU A 256 11.94 12.25 -5.43
CA LEU A 256 10.91 11.29 -5.06
C LEU A 256 10.96 10.95 -3.56
N ALA A 257 12.17 10.85 -2.99
CA ALA A 257 12.35 10.62 -1.55
C ALA A 257 11.85 11.80 -0.71
N ASP A 258 12.07 13.03 -1.17
CA ASP A 258 11.54 14.22 -0.52
C ASP A 258 10.02 14.28 -0.60
N CYS A 259 9.42 13.89 -1.74
CA CYS A 259 7.97 13.75 -1.88
C CYS A 259 7.41 12.71 -0.91
N GLU A 260 8.00 11.52 -0.85
CA GLU A 260 7.56 10.47 0.08
C GLU A 260 7.60 10.98 1.53
N ARG A 261 8.70 11.61 1.94
CA ARG A 261 8.84 12.16 3.30
C ARG A 261 7.77 13.21 3.61
N GLN A 262 7.57 14.18 2.71
CA GLN A 262 6.57 15.24 2.87
C GLN A 262 5.16 14.67 3.00
N LEU A 263 4.81 13.69 2.18
CA LEU A 263 3.51 13.00 2.23
C LEU A 263 3.29 12.30 3.59
N LEU A 264 4.32 11.60 4.08
CA LEU A 264 4.23 10.85 5.33
C LEU A 264 4.25 11.75 6.57
N GLU A 265 4.94 12.88 6.53
CA GLU A 265 4.90 13.90 7.60
C GLU A 265 3.49 14.46 7.81
N GLY A 266 2.70 14.58 6.74
CA GLY A 266 1.31 14.99 6.78
C GLY A 266 0.36 13.96 7.41
N CYS A 267 0.80 12.72 7.55
CA CYS A 267 0.00 11.58 8.03
C CYS A 267 -1.38 11.42 7.37
N ALA A 268 -1.55 11.92 6.14
CA ALA A 268 -2.74 11.62 5.35
C ALA A 268 -2.74 10.14 4.89
N VAL A 269 -1.55 9.56 4.75
CA VAL A 269 -1.29 8.15 4.51
C VAL A 269 -0.27 7.64 5.53
N VAL A 270 -0.55 6.49 6.13
CA VAL A 270 0.26 5.88 7.19
C VAL A 270 0.61 4.45 6.80
N PRO A 271 1.81 4.20 6.27
CA PRO A 271 2.25 2.85 5.94
C PRO A 271 2.29 1.95 7.19
N LEU A 272 1.73 0.76 7.07
CA LEU A 272 1.70 -0.24 8.14
C LEU A 272 2.43 -1.51 7.75
N LEU A 273 2.06 -2.13 6.63
CA LEU A 273 2.60 -3.40 6.17
C LEU A 273 3.06 -3.32 4.72
N GLY A 274 4.25 -3.84 4.43
CA GLY A 274 4.65 -4.20 3.09
C GLY A 274 4.10 -5.59 2.74
N GLN A 275 3.50 -5.75 1.56
CA GLN A 275 3.01 -7.04 1.08
C GLN A 275 4.06 -7.70 0.21
N ASN A 276 4.53 -8.85 0.64
CA ASN A 276 5.42 -9.70 -0.14
C ASN A 276 4.61 -10.54 -1.12
N ARG A 277 5.11 -10.64 -2.33
CA ARG A 277 4.59 -11.55 -3.35
C ARG A 277 5.68 -12.51 -3.76
N ARG A 278 5.30 -13.73 -4.02
CA ARG A 278 6.23 -14.79 -4.46
C ARG A 278 5.83 -15.30 -5.83
N LEU A 279 6.77 -15.29 -6.76
CA LEU A 279 6.63 -15.95 -8.04
C LEU A 279 7.35 -17.30 -7.95
N LEU A 280 6.62 -18.39 -8.01
CA LEU A 280 7.18 -19.72 -8.14
C LEU A 280 7.52 -20.01 -9.59
N VAL A 281 8.64 -20.67 -9.83
CA VAL A 281 9.15 -20.96 -11.18
C VAL A 281 9.50 -22.45 -11.27
N ALA A 282 9.11 -23.09 -12.37
CA ALA A 282 9.47 -24.45 -12.67
C ALA A 282 10.98 -24.60 -12.90
N ASP A 283 11.53 -25.78 -12.57
CA ASP A 283 12.94 -26.08 -12.81
C ASP A 283 13.29 -25.96 -14.29
N GLY A 284 14.42 -25.32 -14.58
CA GLY A 284 14.98 -25.21 -15.92
C GLY A 284 14.46 -24.02 -16.74
N ILE A 285 13.81 -23.05 -16.10
CA ILE A 285 13.38 -21.80 -16.73
C ILE A 285 14.33 -20.65 -16.39
#